data_f346702f7ad47ec9ff9ded73d9601a1b
#
_entry.id   f346702f7ad47ec9ff9ded73d9601a1b
#
_cell.length_a   1.000
_cell.length_b   1.000
_cell.length_c   1.000
_cell.angle_alpha   90.00
_cell.angle_beta   90.00
_cell.angle_gamma   90.00
#
_symmetry.space_group_name_H-M   'P 1'
#
loop_
_entity.id
_entity.type
_entity.pdbx_description
1 polymer ?
#
loop_
_entity_poly.entity_id
_entity_poly.type
_entity_poly.pdbx_seq_one_letter_code
_entity_poly.pdbx_strand_id
1 'polypeptide(L)'
;DKDTELWAAVYVDGKRMGGITHKRFAVNKATGCEYTCSPKAAWENMHKGYALTDGLRGFSKDTRYWTGFNKDTLQIDISLHEATTISRVKLGTLWRTWNTMWPAREVRVMVSDDGNEYRTVACKKPEYDFSLTGATRFPVEVKFEESGARFVRLVVLGGGKCHEGHYNAGEPSELALDEIEIY
;
A
#
# COMPACT_ATOMS: atom_id res chain seq x y z
N ASP A 1 -4.08 18.07 -1.59
CA ASP A 1 -3.59 16.80 -1.05
C ASP A 1 -2.79 17.06 0.22
N LYS A 2 -3.39 16.82 1.38
CA LYS A 2 -2.77 17.16 2.67
C LYS A 2 -3.17 16.12 3.72
N ASP A 3 -2.18 15.63 4.46
CA ASP A 3 -2.45 14.79 5.63
C ASP A 3 -3.47 15.46 6.55
N THR A 4 -4.48 14.70 6.96
CA THR A 4 -5.59 15.18 7.78
C THR A 4 -5.64 14.39 9.08
N GLU A 5 -5.84 15.09 10.19
CA GLU A 5 -6.04 14.47 11.50
C GLU A 5 -7.49 14.65 11.94
N LEU A 6 -8.12 13.55 12.34
CA LEU A 6 -9.47 13.55 12.91
C LEU A 6 -9.41 13.15 14.38
N TRP A 7 -10.13 13.90 15.18
CA TRP A 7 -10.28 13.68 16.62
C TRP A 7 -11.76 13.46 16.91
N ALA A 8 -12.12 12.37 17.57
CA ALA A 8 -13.50 12.05 17.92
C ALA A 8 -13.63 11.74 19.41
N ALA A 9 -14.71 12.22 20.00
CA ALA A 9 -15.07 11.93 21.39
C ALA A 9 -16.58 11.72 21.49
N VAL A 10 -17.01 10.84 22.38
CA VAL A 10 -18.42 10.59 22.68
C VAL A 10 -18.82 11.43 23.89
N TYR A 11 -19.95 12.10 23.79
CA TYR A 11 -20.57 12.85 24.89
C TYR A 11 -21.98 12.33 25.13
N VAL A 12 -22.35 12.17 26.40
CA VAL A 12 -23.71 11.85 26.85
C VAL A 12 -24.08 12.87 27.93
N ASP A 13 -25.20 13.56 27.75
CA ASP A 13 -25.66 14.63 28.63
C ASP A 13 -24.58 15.68 28.98
N GLY A 14 -23.79 16.06 27.97
CA GLY A 14 -22.71 17.03 28.11
C GLY A 14 -21.44 16.53 28.79
N LYS A 15 -21.39 15.27 29.23
CA LYS A 15 -20.20 14.63 29.83
C LYS A 15 -19.51 13.76 28.79
N ARG A 16 -18.17 13.91 28.68
CA ARG A 16 -17.38 13.04 27.82
C ARG A 16 -17.34 11.62 28.40
N MET A 17 -17.67 10.65 27.53
CA MET A 17 -17.63 9.23 27.83
C MET A 17 -16.41 8.59 27.18
N GLY A 18 -15.48 8.10 27.99
CA GLY A 18 -14.24 7.47 27.51
C GLY A 18 -13.17 8.44 27.01
N GLY A 19 -12.21 7.91 26.25
CA GLY A 19 -11.09 8.65 25.68
C GLY A 19 -11.44 9.41 24.41
N ILE A 20 -10.48 10.22 23.93
CA ILE A 20 -10.52 10.81 22.60
C ILE A 20 -9.85 9.82 21.65
N THR A 21 -10.52 9.49 20.56
CA THR A 21 -9.93 8.71 19.46
C THR A 21 -9.32 9.69 18.46
N HIS A 22 -8.10 9.38 18.03
CA HIS A 22 -7.36 10.16 17.05
C HIS A 22 -6.94 9.27 15.89
N LYS A 23 -7.13 9.76 14.66
CA LYS A 23 -6.70 9.10 13.42
C LYS A 23 -6.08 10.12 12.48
N ARG A 24 -4.98 9.70 11.84
CA ARG A 24 -4.31 10.47 10.77
C ARG A 24 -4.51 9.77 9.44
N PHE A 25 -4.93 10.54 8.45
CA PHE A 25 -5.16 10.10 7.08
C PHE A 25 -4.14 10.75 6.14
N ALA A 26 -3.56 9.95 5.26
CA ALA A 26 -2.70 10.40 4.17
C ALA A 26 -3.57 10.75 2.96
N VAL A 27 -4.19 11.94 2.96
CA VAL A 27 -5.07 12.36 1.87
C VAL A 27 -4.25 12.69 0.62
N ASN A 28 -4.56 12.01 -0.47
CA ASN A 28 -3.84 12.10 -1.73
C ASN A 28 -4.80 11.80 -2.91
N LYS A 29 -4.31 11.83 -4.16
CA LYS A 29 -5.16 11.63 -5.36
C LYS A 29 -5.79 10.24 -5.47
N ALA A 30 -5.24 9.22 -4.78
CA ALA A 30 -5.82 7.88 -4.74
C ALA A 30 -6.84 7.69 -3.61
N THR A 31 -6.92 8.60 -2.63
CA THR A 31 -7.80 8.45 -1.46
C THR A 31 -9.26 8.29 -1.87
N GLY A 32 -9.87 7.16 -1.49
CA GLY A 32 -11.25 6.81 -1.82
C GLY A 32 -11.47 6.38 -3.27
N CYS A 33 -10.41 6.21 -4.06
CA CYS A 33 -10.52 5.69 -5.42
C CYS A 33 -10.79 4.18 -5.41
N GLU A 34 -11.59 3.74 -6.37
CA GLU A 34 -11.77 2.33 -6.65
C GLU A 34 -10.51 1.71 -7.24
N TYR A 35 -10.22 0.48 -6.85
CA TYR A 35 -9.14 -0.30 -7.43
C TYR A 35 -9.52 -1.75 -7.64
N THR A 36 -8.77 -2.42 -8.50
CA THR A 36 -8.85 -3.88 -8.70
C THR A 36 -7.48 -4.49 -8.54
N CYS A 37 -7.42 -5.73 -8.01
CA CYS A 37 -6.19 -6.49 -7.86
C CYS A 37 -6.24 -7.79 -8.68
N SER A 38 -5.13 -8.10 -9.35
CA SER A 38 -4.91 -9.37 -10.01
C SER A 38 -3.53 -9.94 -9.61
N PRO A 39 -3.47 -11.05 -8.87
CA PRO A 39 -4.59 -11.80 -8.26
C PRO A 39 -5.36 -11.00 -7.21
N LYS A 40 -6.55 -11.47 -6.87
CA LYS A 40 -7.31 -10.92 -5.72
C LYS A 40 -6.52 -11.10 -4.42
N ALA A 41 -6.77 -10.21 -3.47
CA ALA A 41 -6.21 -10.31 -2.13
C ALA A 41 -6.53 -11.69 -1.50
N ALA A 42 -5.54 -12.30 -0.86
CA ALA A 42 -5.72 -13.52 -0.11
C ALA A 42 -6.41 -13.25 1.23
N TRP A 43 -6.11 -12.10 1.82
CA TRP A 43 -6.77 -11.61 3.02
C TRP A 43 -6.79 -10.07 3.06
N GLU A 44 -7.84 -9.53 3.64
CA GLU A 44 -8.09 -8.11 3.82
C GLU A 44 -8.92 -7.95 5.10
N ASN A 45 -8.35 -7.38 6.13
CA ASN A 45 -8.92 -7.42 7.48
C ASN A 45 -9.89 -6.29 7.80
N MET A 46 -9.64 -5.09 7.26
CA MET A 46 -10.49 -3.91 7.44
C MET A 46 -10.69 -3.21 6.10
N HIS A 47 -11.77 -2.42 6.01
CA HIS A 47 -12.06 -1.54 4.88
C HIS A 47 -12.05 -2.25 3.51
N LYS A 48 -12.63 -3.45 3.47
CA LYS A 48 -12.67 -4.30 2.27
C LYS A 48 -13.10 -3.51 1.03
N GLY A 49 -12.29 -3.64 -0.03
CA GLY A 49 -12.49 -2.91 -1.27
C GLY A 49 -11.89 -1.50 -1.31
N TYR A 50 -11.42 -0.96 -0.17
CA TYR A 50 -10.76 0.35 -0.07
C TYR A 50 -9.47 0.34 0.74
N ALA A 51 -9.05 -0.80 1.25
CA ALA A 51 -7.92 -0.90 2.18
C ALA A 51 -6.58 -0.38 1.63
N LEU A 52 -6.43 -0.27 0.30
CA LEU A 52 -5.24 0.31 -0.33
C LEU A 52 -5.38 1.79 -0.69
N THR A 53 -6.57 2.39 -0.45
CA THR A 53 -6.88 3.78 -0.83
C THR A 53 -7.71 4.50 0.24
N ASP A 54 -7.72 4.00 1.48
CA ASP A 54 -8.53 4.56 2.58
C ASP A 54 -7.82 5.69 3.35
N GLY A 55 -6.59 6.03 2.97
CA GLY A 55 -5.77 7.05 3.62
C GLY A 55 -5.07 6.57 4.89
N LEU A 56 -5.14 5.28 5.23
CA LEU A 56 -4.59 4.73 6.47
C LEU A 56 -3.32 3.91 6.24
N ARG A 57 -2.20 4.43 6.67
CA ARG A 57 -0.94 3.68 6.66
C ARG A 57 -0.94 2.59 7.73
N GLY A 58 -0.46 1.41 7.35
CA GLY A 58 -0.36 0.26 8.23
C GLY A 58 0.71 0.41 9.31
N PHE A 59 0.44 -0.19 10.46
CA PHE A 59 1.44 -0.35 11.54
C PHE A 59 2.07 -1.73 11.43
N SER A 60 3.39 -1.81 11.55
CA SER A 60 4.13 -3.06 11.32
C SER A 60 3.71 -4.23 12.23
N LYS A 61 3.22 -3.94 13.43
CA LYS A 61 2.75 -4.95 14.40
C LYS A 61 1.26 -5.27 14.30
N ASP A 62 0.49 -4.49 13.54
CA ASP A 62 -0.97 -4.61 13.43
C ASP A 62 -1.36 -4.90 11.97
N THR A 63 -1.85 -6.10 11.70
CA THR A 63 -2.23 -6.52 10.34
C THR A 63 -3.58 -5.98 9.87
N ARG A 64 -4.34 -5.32 10.74
CA ARG A 64 -5.68 -4.82 10.39
C ARG A 64 -5.71 -3.84 9.21
N TYR A 65 -4.61 -3.11 9.01
CA TYR A 65 -4.45 -2.09 7.96
C TYR A 65 -3.63 -2.58 6.76
N TRP A 66 -3.52 -3.90 6.59
CA TRP A 66 -2.74 -4.50 5.52
C TRP A 66 -3.60 -5.40 4.67
N THR A 67 -3.29 -5.44 3.39
CA THR A 67 -3.87 -6.34 2.40
C THR A 67 -2.79 -7.33 1.96
N GLY A 68 -3.06 -8.62 2.06
CA GLY A 68 -2.09 -9.68 1.80
C GLY A 68 -2.32 -10.43 0.50
N PHE A 69 -1.23 -10.83 -0.14
CA PHE A 69 -1.21 -11.50 -1.44
C PHE A 69 -0.24 -12.68 -1.41
N ASN A 70 -0.72 -13.87 -1.84
CA ASN A 70 0.06 -15.12 -1.85
C ASN A 70 0.71 -15.39 -3.20
N LYS A 71 0.88 -14.37 -4.04
CA LYS A 71 1.51 -14.48 -5.37
C LYS A 71 2.64 -13.49 -5.49
N ASP A 72 3.67 -13.90 -6.21
CA ASP A 72 4.88 -13.10 -6.41
C ASP A 72 4.67 -11.88 -7.32
N THR A 73 3.69 -11.92 -8.21
CA THR A 73 3.35 -10.79 -9.08
C THR A 73 1.94 -10.32 -8.81
N LEU A 74 1.80 -9.04 -8.52
CA LEU A 74 0.55 -8.36 -8.26
C LEU A 74 0.38 -7.19 -9.22
N GLN A 75 -0.76 -7.11 -9.88
CA GLN A 75 -1.21 -5.92 -10.60
C GLN A 75 -2.32 -5.25 -9.82
N ILE A 76 -2.23 -3.94 -9.66
CA ILE A 76 -3.25 -3.09 -9.02
C ILE A 76 -3.62 -2.00 -10.02
N ASP A 77 -4.88 -1.94 -10.42
CA ASP A 77 -5.42 -0.92 -11.31
C ASP A 77 -6.30 0.02 -10.49
N ILE A 78 -5.97 1.31 -10.49
CA ILE A 78 -6.63 2.37 -9.72
C ILE A 78 -7.28 3.32 -10.71
N SER A 79 -8.58 3.59 -10.51
CA SER A 79 -9.34 4.60 -11.27
C SER A 79 -9.37 5.90 -10.48
N LEU A 80 -8.59 6.90 -10.89
CA LEU A 80 -8.59 8.21 -10.23
C LEU A 80 -9.95 8.90 -10.40
N HIS A 81 -10.33 9.78 -9.47
CA HIS A 81 -11.61 10.51 -9.52
C HIS A 81 -11.74 11.35 -10.79
N GLU A 82 -10.64 11.93 -11.25
CA GLU A 82 -10.54 12.73 -12.46
C GLU A 82 -9.19 12.55 -13.14
N ALA A 83 -9.11 12.91 -14.42
CA ALA A 83 -7.82 12.99 -15.11
C ALA A 83 -6.97 14.09 -14.46
N THR A 84 -5.76 13.77 -14.07
CA THR A 84 -4.87 14.67 -13.34
C THR A 84 -3.42 14.41 -13.66
N THR A 85 -2.54 15.35 -13.33
CA THR A 85 -1.09 15.16 -13.45
C THR A 85 -0.57 14.53 -12.18
N ILE A 86 0.27 13.51 -12.31
CA ILE A 86 0.94 12.82 -11.21
C ILE A 86 2.44 12.73 -11.46
N SER A 87 3.24 12.67 -10.39
CA SER A 87 4.71 12.57 -10.48
C SER A 87 5.32 11.65 -9.44
N ARG A 88 4.49 11.07 -8.58
CA ARG A 88 4.97 10.26 -7.47
C ARG A 88 3.92 9.27 -6.98
N VAL A 89 4.37 8.05 -6.72
CA VAL A 89 3.59 7.01 -6.04
C VAL A 89 4.34 6.55 -4.80
N LYS A 90 3.61 6.34 -3.71
CA LYS A 90 4.12 5.71 -2.48
C LYS A 90 3.25 4.54 -2.09
N LEU A 91 3.85 3.53 -1.52
CA LEU A 91 3.16 2.42 -0.85
C LEU A 91 4.03 1.86 0.27
N GLY A 92 3.43 1.22 1.25
CA GLY A 92 4.17 0.47 2.25
C GLY A 92 4.16 -1.02 1.96
N THR A 93 5.28 -1.67 2.23
CA THR A 93 5.41 -3.12 2.21
C THR A 93 5.79 -3.61 3.59
N LEU A 94 5.29 -4.78 3.99
CA LEU A 94 5.51 -5.32 5.32
C LEU A 94 6.56 -6.42 5.29
N TRP A 95 7.54 -6.32 6.18
CA TRP A 95 8.47 -7.39 6.49
C TRP A 95 8.28 -7.88 7.92
N ARG A 96 8.33 -9.19 8.12
CA ARG A 96 8.28 -9.82 9.44
C ARG A 96 9.26 -10.98 9.50
N THR A 97 10.10 -11.02 10.55
CA THR A 97 11.12 -12.07 10.72
C THR A 97 10.57 -13.43 11.11
N TRP A 98 9.31 -13.52 11.55
CA TRP A 98 8.69 -14.76 12.07
C TRP A 98 7.67 -15.39 11.14
N ASN A 99 7.47 -14.85 9.96
CA ASN A 99 6.57 -15.41 8.96
C ASN A 99 7.05 -15.11 7.53
N THR A 100 6.28 -15.52 6.53
CA THR A 100 6.64 -15.39 5.11
C THR A 100 6.41 -14.00 4.51
N MET A 101 6.08 -12.97 5.30
CA MET A 101 5.87 -11.60 4.81
C MET A 101 7.19 -10.92 4.45
N TRP A 102 7.37 -10.66 3.15
CA TRP A 102 8.56 -10.01 2.57
C TRP A 102 8.20 -8.76 1.80
N PRO A 103 9.07 -7.75 1.80
CA PRO A 103 8.82 -6.52 1.05
C PRO A 103 8.91 -6.74 -0.46
N ALA A 104 8.31 -5.82 -1.22
CA ALA A 104 8.33 -5.85 -2.67
C ALA A 104 9.75 -5.65 -3.21
N ARG A 105 10.21 -6.50 -4.14
CA ARG A 105 11.51 -6.37 -4.81
C ARG A 105 11.50 -5.43 -6.01
N GLU A 106 10.32 -5.15 -6.59
CA GLU A 106 10.16 -4.20 -7.68
C GLU A 106 8.75 -3.58 -7.64
N VAL A 107 8.68 -2.30 -7.94
CA VAL A 107 7.42 -1.57 -8.15
C VAL A 107 7.53 -0.83 -9.47
N ARG A 108 6.64 -1.15 -10.42
CA ARG A 108 6.50 -0.46 -11.70
C ARG A 108 5.22 0.35 -11.69
N VAL A 109 5.33 1.60 -12.12
CA VAL A 109 4.21 2.53 -12.27
C VAL A 109 3.91 2.71 -13.74
N MET A 110 2.65 2.52 -14.10
CA MET A 110 2.14 2.73 -15.44
C MET A 110 0.91 3.63 -15.38
N VAL A 111 0.71 4.44 -16.40
CA VAL A 111 -0.42 5.37 -16.51
C VAL A 111 -1.18 5.18 -17.80
N SER A 112 -2.46 5.53 -17.75
CA SER A 112 -3.37 5.46 -18.90
C SER A 112 -4.42 6.56 -18.81
N ASP A 113 -4.90 7.03 -19.97
CA ASP A 113 -5.99 7.97 -20.10
C ASP A 113 -7.34 7.26 -20.26
N ASP A 114 -7.34 6.04 -20.81
CA ASP A 114 -8.55 5.29 -21.19
C ASP A 114 -8.77 3.98 -20.42
N GLY A 115 -7.77 3.57 -19.60
CA GLY A 115 -7.81 2.32 -18.83
C GLY A 115 -7.48 1.06 -19.65
N ASN A 116 -7.16 1.19 -20.95
CA ASN A 116 -6.83 0.07 -21.83
C ASN A 116 -5.34 0.06 -22.19
N GLU A 117 -4.84 1.16 -22.73
CA GLU A 117 -3.45 1.30 -23.12
C GLU A 117 -2.64 1.97 -21.98
N TYR A 118 -1.70 1.23 -21.45
CA TYR A 118 -0.84 1.68 -20.36
C TYR A 118 0.60 1.88 -20.82
N ARG A 119 1.18 3.04 -20.47
CA ARG A 119 2.62 3.31 -20.65
C ARG A 119 3.35 3.28 -19.32
N THR A 120 4.52 2.67 -19.25
CA THR A 120 5.37 2.69 -18.07
C THR A 120 6.00 4.08 -17.92
N VAL A 121 5.87 4.68 -16.72
CA VAL A 121 6.49 5.97 -16.37
C VAL A 121 7.66 5.80 -15.42
N ALA A 122 7.69 4.75 -14.61
CA ALA A 122 8.83 4.43 -13.74
C ALA A 122 8.85 2.97 -13.32
N CYS A 123 10.05 2.52 -12.92
CA CYS A 123 10.27 1.24 -12.29
C CYS A 123 11.33 1.41 -11.20
N LYS A 124 11.05 0.94 -10.00
CA LYS A 124 11.97 0.99 -8.86
C LYS A 124 12.19 -0.39 -8.27
N LYS A 125 13.45 -0.71 -8.02
CA LYS A 125 13.88 -1.86 -7.21
C LYS A 125 14.35 -1.31 -5.86
N PRO A 126 13.54 -1.42 -4.80
CA PRO A 126 13.91 -0.90 -3.49
C PRO A 126 15.04 -1.72 -2.87
N GLU A 127 15.87 -1.05 -2.08
CA GLU A 127 16.85 -1.70 -1.21
C GLU A 127 16.31 -1.69 0.23
N TYR A 128 16.53 -2.78 0.96
CA TYR A 128 16.04 -2.96 2.31
C TYR A 128 17.16 -3.38 3.26
N ASP A 129 17.10 -2.86 4.46
CA ASP A 129 17.98 -3.29 5.55
C ASP A 129 17.32 -4.49 6.26
N PHE A 130 17.75 -5.70 5.90
CA PHE A 130 17.29 -6.94 6.52
C PHE A 130 18.03 -7.28 7.84
N SER A 131 18.94 -6.43 8.32
CA SER A 131 19.52 -6.57 9.66
C SER A 131 18.52 -6.22 10.77
N LEU A 132 17.45 -5.49 10.44
CA LEU A 132 16.37 -5.17 11.36
C LEU A 132 15.65 -6.44 11.82
N THR A 133 15.25 -6.48 13.08
CA THR A 133 14.52 -7.61 13.67
C THR A 133 13.07 -7.22 13.97
N GLY A 134 12.19 -8.22 13.96
CA GLY A 134 10.78 -8.01 14.29
C GLY A 134 9.90 -7.71 13.08
N ALA A 135 9.01 -6.73 13.19
CA ALA A 135 8.12 -6.31 12.12
C ALA A 135 8.46 -4.89 11.67
N THR A 136 8.67 -4.68 10.38
CA THR A 136 9.05 -3.39 9.81
C THR A 136 8.16 -3.06 8.62
N ARG A 137 7.59 -1.83 8.61
CA ARG A 137 6.99 -1.25 7.43
C ARG A 137 8.08 -0.58 6.61
N PHE A 138 8.31 -1.05 5.40
CA PHE A 138 9.22 -0.41 4.45
C PHE A 138 8.41 0.44 3.46
N PRO A 139 8.57 1.77 3.48
CA PRO A 139 7.95 2.63 2.48
C PRO A 139 8.71 2.52 1.16
N VAL A 140 7.97 2.34 0.06
CA VAL A 140 8.48 2.44 -1.30
C VAL A 140 7.96 3.73 -1.91
N GLU A 141 8.85 4.59 -2.36
CA GLU A 141 8.52 5.82 -3.09
C GLU A 141 9.10 5.74 -4.49
N VAL A 142 8.24 5.89 -5.50
CA VAL A 142 8.60 5.93 -6.92
C VAL A 142 8.31 7.31 -7.44
N LYS A 143 9.36 8.04 -7.86
CA LYS A 143 9.27 9.37 -8.46
C LYS A 143 9.52 9.27 -9.95
N PHE A 144 8.83 10.11 -10.73
CA PHE A 144 8.95 10.19 -12.18
C PHE A 144 8.60 11.60 -12.67
N GLU A 145 8.83 11.87 -13.94
CA GLU A 145 8.42 13.12 -14.56
C GLU A 145 6.90 13.26 -14.57
N GLU A 146 6.40 14.47 -14.44
CA GLU A 146 4.96 14.75 -14.45
C GLU A 146 4.28 14.09 -15.65
N SER A 147 3.22 13.36 -15.37
CA SER A 147 2.50 12.56 -16.35
C SER A 147 1.00 12.67 -16.13
N GLY A 148 0.25 12.94 -17.19
CA GLY A 148 -1.21 12.85 -17.18
C GLY A 148 -1.66 11.41 -16.93
N ALA A 149 -2.69 11.24 -16.10
CA ALA A 149 -3.29 9.96 -15.81
C ALA A 149 -4.76 10.10 -15.41
N ARG A 150 -5.60 9.22 -15.92
CA ARG A 150 -6.95 8.93 -15.42
C ARG A 150 -6.97 7.58 -14.70
N PHE A 151 -6.09 6.67 -15.14
CA PHE A 151 -5.91 5.34 -14.56
C PHE A 151 -4.43 5.12 -14.26
N VAL A 152 -4.16 4.50 -13.11
CA VAL A 152 -2.80 4.15 -12.68
C VAL A 152 -2.75 2.65 -12.45
N ARG A 153 -1.77 1.99 -13.07
CA ARG A 153 -1.46 0.58 -12.85
C ARG A 153 -0.15 0.45 -12.12
N LEU A 154 -0.18 -0.28 -11.01
CA LEU A 154 1.01 -0.71 -10.31
C LEU A 154 1.24 -2.20 -10.59
N VAL A 155 2.45 -2.55 -11.04
CA VAL A 155 2.90 -3.93 -11.06
C VAL A 155 3.93 -4.09 -9.96
N VAL A 156 3.59 -4.89 -8.96
CA VAL A 156 4.42 -5.10 -7.75
C VAL A 156 4.92 -6.54 -7.77
N LEU A 157 6.23 -6.71 -7.74
CA LEU A 157 6.86 -8.01 -7.59
C LEU A 157 7.19 -8.24 -6.12
N GLY A 158 6.72 -9.34 -5.55
CA GLY A 158 7.01 -9.78 -4.19
C GLY A 158 8.43 -10.30 -4.01
N GLY A 159 8.75 -10.79 -2.81
CA GLY A 159 10.08 -11.27 -2.45
C GLY A 159 10.53 -12.57 -3.14
N GLY A 160 9.60 -13.29 -3.78
CA GLY A 160 9.85 -14.59 -4.38
C GLY A 160 9.89 -15.70 -3.33
N LYS A 161 11.05 -16.00 -2.78
CA LYS A 161 11.25 -16.97 -1.70
C LYS A 161 11.95 -16.33 -0.51
N CYS A 162 11.65 -16.80 0.68
CA CYS A 162 12.37 -16.41 1.89
C CYS A 162 13.85 -16.79 1.77
N HIS A 163 14.75 -15.86 2.10
CA HIS A 163 16.20 -16.05 1.98
C HIS A 163 16.76 -17.13 2.93
N GLU A 164 17.93 -17.67 2.60
CA GLU A 164 18.72 -18.51 3.51
C GLU A 164 18.98 -17.77 4.83
N GLY A 165 18.85 -18.48 5.95
CA GLY A 165 18.96 -17.90 7.29
C GLY A 165 17.66 -17.38 7.89
N HIS A 166 16.60 -17.26 7.10
CA HIS A 166 15.26 -16.98 7.61
C HIS A 166 14.59 -18.25 8.16
N TYR A 167 13.71 -18.12 9.17
CA TYR A 167 12.99 -19.25 9.76
C TYR A 167 12.21 -20.08 8.72
N ASN A 168 11.63 -19.41 7.70
CA ASN A 168 10.91 -20.02 6.59
C ASN A 168 11.76 -20.08 5.30
N ALA A 169 13.07 -20.26 5.38
CA ALA A 169 13.95 -20.28 4.22
C ALA A 169 13.46 -21.23 3.12
N GLY A 170 13.43 -20.73 1.87
CA GLY A 170 12.98 -21.48 0.70
C GLY A 170 11.47 -21.49 0.46
N GLU A 171 10.64 -21.18 1.47
CA GLU A 171 9.18 -21.06 1.31
C GLU A 171 8.81 -19.86 0.43
N PRO A 172 7.69 -19.92 -0.31
CA PRO A 172 7.16 -18.78 -1.03
C PRO A 172 6.88 -17.62 -0.08
N SER A 173 7.31 -16.42 -0.46
CA SER A 173 7.02 -15.24 0.32
C SER A 173 5.60 -14.72 0.06
N GLU A 174 4.98 -14.14 1.09
CA GLU A 174 3.75 -13.38 1.00
C GLU A 174 4.07 -11.90 0.88
N LEU A 175 3.31 -11.17 0.06
CA LEU A 175 3.39 -9.73 -0.05
C LEU A 175 2.23 -9.12 0.74
N ALA A 176 2.51 -8.19 1.64
CA ALA A 176 1.48 -7.38 2.28
C ALA A 176 1.71 -5.90 1.98
N LEU A 177 0.67 -5.24 1.49
CA LEU A 177 0.64 -3.81 1.15
C LEU A 177 -0.33 -3.06 2.07
N ASP A 178 -0.02 -1.82 2.34
CA ASP A 178 -0.92 -0.87 2.98
C ASP A 178 -1.36 0.22 1.98
N GLU A 179 -1.50 1.44 2.43
CA GLU A 179 -1.96 2.60 1.65
C GLU A 179 -1.12 2.87 0.40
N ILE A 180 -1.79 3.08 -0.73
CA ILE A 180 -1.22 3.58 -1.97
C ILE A 180 -1.52 5.08 -2.07
N GLU A 181 -0.46 5.86 -2.10
CA GLU A 181 -0.53 7.32 -2.16
C GLU A 181 -0.06 7.79 -3.55
N ILE A 182 -0.86 8.62 -4.22
CA ILE A 182 -0.55 9.20 -5.55
C ILE A 182 -0.55 10.72 -5.46
N TYR A 183 0.53 11.33 -5.98
CA TYR A 183 0.74 12.79 -5.93
C TYR A 183 1.12 13.36 -7.29
#